data_d61f56c7721206345225ec19ed762557
#
_entry.id   d61f56c7721206345225ec19ed762557
#
_cell.length_a   1.000
_cell.length_b   1.000
_cell.length_c   1.000
_cell.angle_alpha   90.00
_cell.angle_beta   90.00
_cell.angle_gamma   90.00
#
_symmetry.space_group_name_H-M   'P 1'
#
loop_
_entity.id
_entity.type
_entity.pdbx_description
1 polymer ?
#
loop_
_entity_poly.entity_id
_entity_poly.type
_entity_poly.pdbx_seq_one_letter_code
_entity_poly.pdbx_strand_id
1 'polypeptide(L)'
;MGMTRQAMDARIDEHFGFEARDDVDGVLATLSPDVEHDIVGWPTGPARGHDATRPFYEALFSDLSDGKVQTLRRYYGDDFVVDESLWQGRAPGRPFGIEGRDRPLQFRLLHVFEFAPNGDIRRENVWIDMAAILQQRSHG
;
A
#
# COMPACT_ATOMS: atom_id res chain seq x y z
N MET A 1 18.33 11.13 -15.62
CA MET A 1 18.55 9.69 -15.59
C MET A 1 17.63 9.04 -14.59
N GLY A 2 17.10 7.88 -14.93
CA GLY A 2 16.24 7.14 -14.04
C GLY A 2 17.01 6.46 -12.91
N MET A 3 16.28 5.97 -11.95
CA MET A 3 16.85 5.18 -10.87
C MET A 3 17.22 3.78 -11.38
N THR A 4 18.16 3.12 -10.71
CA THR A 4 18.42 1.71 -10.97
C THR A 4 17.28 0.86 -10.43
N ARG A 5 17.12 -0.35 -10.96
CA ARG A 5 16.13 -1.31 -10.43
C ARG A 5 16.38 -1.59 -8.97
N GLN A 6 17.67 -1.76 -8.59
CA GLN A 6 18.04 -2.00 -7.20
C GLN A 6 17.61 -0.86 -6.28
N ALA A 7 17.80 0.38 -6.71
CA ALA A 7 17.39 1.55 -5.92
C ALA A 7 15.89 1.65 -5.77
N MET A 8 15.14 1.35 -6.83
CA MET A 8 13.68 1.32 -6.77
C MET A 8 13.19 0.21 -5.86
N ASP A 9 13.74 -0.99 -5.97
CA ASP A 9 13.40 -2.11 -5.09
C ASP A 9 13.68 -1.77 -3.63
N ALA A 10 14.83 -1.18 -3.36
CA ALA A 10 15.21 -0.82 -1.98
C ALA A 10 14.22 0.17 -1.37
N ARG A 11 13.77 1.16 -2.14
CA ARG A 11 12.79 2.14 -1.65
C ARG A 11 11.43 1.50 -1.40
N ILE A 12 10.97 0.63 -2.29
CA ILE A 12 9.71 -0.08 -2.12
C ILE A 12 9.77 -1.02 -0.91
N ASP A 13 10.86 -1.76 -0.77
CA ASP A 13 11.02 -2.69 0.34
C ASP A 13 11.09 -1.96 1.69
N GLU A 14 11.72 -0.77 1.72
CA GLU A 14 11.71 0.10 2.89
C GLU A 14 10.28 0.55 3.23
N HIS A 15 9.53 0.98 2.22
CA HIS A 15 8.13 1.39 2.36
C HIS A 15 7.28 0.24 2.94
N PHE A 16 7.38 -0.95 2.35
CA PHE A 16 6.66 -2.13 2.84
C PHE A 16 7.11 -2.53 4.25
N GLY A 17 8.40 -2.36 4.56
CA GLY A 17 8.93 -2.65 5.89
C GLY A 17 8.32 -1.75 6.96
N PHE A 18 8.14 -0.46 6.68
CA PHE A 18 7.46 0.45 7.60
C PHE A 18 5.98 0.08 7.74
N GLU A 19 5.32 -0.31 6.67
CA GLU A 19 3.93 -0.78 6.74
C GLU A 19 3.81 -2.03 7.63
N ALA A 20 4.74 -2.96 7.52
CA ALA A 20 4.73 -4.18 8.32
C ALA A 20 4.91 -3.90 9.82
N ARG A 21 5.49 -2.76 10.18
CA ARG A 21 5.68 -2.33 11.57
C ARG A 21 4.63 -1.32 12.04
N ASP A 22 3.62 -1.04 11.22
CA ASP A 22 2.59 -0.03 11.51
C ASP A 22 3.20 1.35 11.82
N ASP A 23 4.28 1.71 11.13
CA ASP A 23 5.02 2.95 11.33
C ASP A 23 4.56 4.00 10.32
N VAL A 24 3.57 4.80 10.70
CA VAL A 24 3.00 5.84 9.82
C VAL A 24 4.06 6.86 9.40
N ASP A 25 4.85 7.36 10.35
CA ASP A 25 5.89 8.36 10.04
C ASP A 25 6.94 7.79 9.11
N GLY A 26 7.33 6.52 9.30
CA GLY A 26 8.27 5.84 8.43
C GLY A 26 7.73 5.69 7.02
N VAL A 27 6.47 5.25 6.88
CA VAL A 27 5.84 5.13 5.55
C VAL A 27 5.83 6.49 4.85
N LEU A 28 5.37 7.54 5.53
CA LEU A 28 5.32 8.88 4.93
C LEU A 28 6.70 9.39 4.53
N ALA A 29 7.73 9.04 5.28
CA ALA A 29 9.11 9.44 4.96
C ALA A 29 9.62 8.85 3.64
N THR A 30 9.03 7.76 3.15
CA THR A 30 9.38 7.19 1.84
C THR A 30 8.68 7.91 0.68
N LEU A 31 7.69 8.72 0.98
CA LEU A 31 6.87 9.43 0.01
C LEU A 31 7.38 10.87 -0.16
N SER A 32 7.29 11.40 -1.39
CA SER A 32 7.65 12.80 -1.60
C SER A 32 6.67 13.73 -0.87
N PRO A 33 7.08 14.98 -0.55
CA PRO A 33 6.18 15.90 0.16
C PRO A 33 4.87 16.18 -0.56
N ASP A 34 4.85 16.08 -1.88
CA ASP A 34 3.68 16.32 -2.73
C ASP A 34 3.13 15.04 -3.33
N VAL A 35 3.33 13.90 -2.67
CA VAL A 35 2.94 12.59 -3.17
C VAL A 35 1.46 12.57 -3.60
N GLU A 36 1.19 11.88 -4.70
CA GLU A 36 -0.16 11.50 -5.08
C GLU A 36 -0.39 10.06 -4.61
N HIS A 37 -1.35 9.88 -3.72
CA HIS A 37 -1.67 8.59 -3.12
C HIS A 37 -3.11 8.23 -3.48
N ASP A 38 -3.29 7.16 -4.23
CA ASP A 38 -4.61 6.79 -4.76
C ASP A 38 -4.85 5.31 -4.59
N ILE A 39 -5.73 4.98 -3.67
CA ILE A 39 -6.20 3.61 -3.47
C ILE A 39 -7.52 3.50 -4.23
N VAL A 40 -7.49 2.86 -5.37
CA VAL A 40 -8.65 2.74 -6.25
C VAL A 40 -9.75 1.93 -5.55
N GLY A 41 -10.91 2.52 -5.44
CA GLY A 41 -12.03 1.95 -4.70
C GLY A 41 -12.15 2.47 -3.27
N TRP A 42 -11.20 3.25 -2.77
CA TRP A 42 -11.28 3.86 -1.44
C TRP A 42 -12.24 5.06 -1.50
N PRO A 43 -13.16 5.20 -0.53
CA PRO A 43 -14.22 6.20 -0.66
C PRO A 43 -13.77 7.65 -0.61
N THR A 44 -12.59 7.92 -0.03
CA THR A 44 -12.10 9.29 0.09
C THR A 44 -11.42 9.82 -1.17
N GLY A 45 -11.21 8.97 -2.17
CA GLY A 45 -10.55 9.35 -3.42
C GLY A 45 -9.05 9.58 -3.26
N PRO A 46 -8.39 10.11 -4.29
CA PRO A 46 -6.94 10.37 -4.22
C PRO A 46 -6.61 11.44 -3.20
N ALA A 47 -5.49 11.25 -2.49
CA ALA A 47 -4.95 12.23 -1.54
C ALA A 47 -3.64 12.78 -2.09
N ARG A 48 -3.33 14.03 -1.76
CA ARG A 48 -2.09 14.67 -2.17
C ARG A 48 -1.35 15.21 -0.95
N GLY A 49 -0.08 14.83 -0.80
CA GLY A 49 0.79 15.26 0.28
C GLY A 49 0.68 14.38 1.52
N HIS A 50 1.62 14.58 2.45
CA HIS A 50 1.71 13.74 3.66
C HIS A 50 0.50 13.90 4.57
N ASP A 51 0.04 15.13 4.80
CA ASP A 51 -1.06 15.38 5.72
C ASP A 51 -2.37 14.73 5.25
N ALA A 52 -2.64 14.78 3.95
CA ALA A 52 -3.84 14.17 3.38
C ALA A 52 -3.74 12.63 3.32
N THR A 53 -2.52 12.08 3.22
CA THR A 53 -2.29 10.64 3.13
C THR A 53 -2.28 9.96 4.50
N ARG A 54 -1.86 10.68 5.56
CA ARG A 54 -1.72 10.11 6.91
C ARG A 54 -2.97 9.40 7.41
N PRO A 55 -4.19 9.96 7.28
CA PRO A 55 -5.39 9.28 7.79
C PRO A 55 -5.62 7.91 7.18
N PHE A 56 -5.24 7.72 5.92
CA PHE A 56 -5.35 6.40 5.29
C PHE A 56 -4.50 5.36 6.02
N TYR A 57 -3.24 5.67 6.30
CA TYR A 57 -2.35 4.72 6.97
C TYR A 57 -2.76 4.49 8.42
N GLU A 58 -3.21 5.52 9.11
CA GLU A 58 -3.73 5.38 10.47
C GLU A 58 -4.91 4.40 10.50
N ALA A 59 -5.85 4.56 9.57
CA ALA A 59 -6.99 3.65 9.46
C ALA A 59 -6.56 2.24 9.07
N LEU A 60 -5.66 2.12 8.09
CA LEU A 60 -5.18 0.85 7.61
C LEU A 60 -4.55 0.03 8.74
N PHE A 61 -3.68 0.66 9.53
CA PHE A 61 -2.98 -0.01 10.63
C PHE A 61 -3.89 -0.33 11.80
N SER A 62 -4.96 0.42 11.96
CA SER A 62 -5.99 0.11 12.96
C SER A 62 -6.90 -1.03 12.52
N ASP A 63 -7.20 -1.11 11.22
CA ASP A 63 -8.16 -2.06 10.67
C ASP A 63 -7.56 -3.41 10.34
N LEU A 64 -6.25 -3.46 10.08
CA LEU A 64 -5.53 -4.67 9.71
C LEU A 64 -4.38 -4.93 10.68
N SER A 65 -4.07 -6.20 10.93
CA SER A 65 -2.97 -6.58 11.82
C SER A 65 -2.21 -7.80 11.28
N ASP A 66 -0.99 -7.99 11.80
CA ASP A 66 -0.14 -9.13 11.46
C ASP A 66 0.11 -9.26 9.95
N GLY A 67 0.14 -8.12 9.27
CA GLY A 67 0.24 -8.07 7.82
C GLY A 67 1.60 -8.44 7.30
N LYS A 68 1.61 -9.22 6.22
CA LYS A 68 2.80 -9.54 5.44
C LYS A 68 2.47 -9.31 3.99
N VAL A 69 3.37 -8.62 3.29
CA VAL A 69 3.28 -8.40 1.86
C VAL A 69 4.33 -9.27 1.18
N GLN A 70 3.87 -10.15 0.29
CA GLN A 70 4.75 -10.97 -0.52
C GLN A 70 4.71 -10.44 -1.96
N THR A 71 5.85 -9.95 -2.45
CA THR A 71 5.96 -9.55 -3.85
C THR A 71 5.90 -10.79 -4.73
N LEU A 72 4.96 -10.80 -5.67
CA LEU A 72 4.83 -11.88 -6.64
C LEU A 72 5.57 -11.57 -7.93
N ARG A 73 5.53 -10.31 -8.37
CA ARG A 73 6.13 -9.89 -9.64
C ARG A 73 6.29 -8.38 -9.69
N ARG A 74 7.40 -7.91 -10.28
CA ARG A 74 7.64 -6.48 -10.54
C ARG A 74 7.99 -6.26 -12.00
N TYR A 75 7.49 -5.17 -12.54
CA TYR A 75 7.83 -4.65 -13.87
C TYR A 75 8.43 -3.27 -13.70
N TYR A 76 9.48 -2.95 -14.45
CA TYR A 76 10.30 -1.75 -14.24
C TYR A 76 10.28 -0.84 -15.44
N GLY A 77 10.14 0.46 -15.21
CA GLY A 77 10.45 1.51 -16.16
C GLY A 77 11.64 2.32 -15.68
N ASP A 78 11.89 3.46 -16.29
CA ASP A 78 13.03 4.31 -15.90
C ASP A 78 12.83 4.93 -14.51
N ASP A 79 11.60 5.32 -14.18
CA ASP A 79 11.25 5.96 -12.93
C ASP A 79 9.97 5.39 -12.31
N PHE A 80 9.60 4.19 -12.66
CA PHE A 80 8.41 3.54 -12.08
C PHE A 80 8.58 2.04 -11.96
N VAL A 81 7.79 1.46 -11.04
CA VAL A 81 7.67 0.01 -10.86
C VAL A 81 6.19 -0.33 -10.76
N VAL A 82 5.78 -1.38 -11.46
CA VAL A 82 4.49 -2.03 -11.23
C VAL A 82 4.75 -3.27 -10.38
N ASP A 83 4.13 -3.34 -9.22
CA ASP A 83 4.36 -4.40 -8.23
C ASP A 83 3.06 -5.16 -7.98
N GLU A 84 3.08 -6.45 -8.26
CA GLU A 84 1.98 -7.36 -7.92
C GLU A 84 2.35 -8.07 -6.63
N SER A 85 1.52 -7.93 -5.60
CA SER A 85 1.79 -8.47 -4.27
C SER A 85 0.58 -9.20 -3.71
N LEU A 86 0.85 -10.08 -2.75
CA LEU A 86 -0.18 -10.73 -1.93
C LEU A 86 -0.04 -10.22 -0.50
N TRP A 87 -1.13 -9.69 0.04
CA TRP A 87 -1.22 -9.32 1.46
C TRP A 87 -1.93 -10.42 2.22
N GLN A 88 -1.37 -10.80 3.37
CA GLN A 88 -1.96 -11.78 4.28
C GLN A 88 -1.88 -11.26 5.71
N GLY A 89 -2.94 -11.43 6.47
CA GLY A 89 -2.97 -11.00 7.86
C GLY A 89 -4.33 -11.21 8.48
N ARG A 90 -4.70 -10.34 9.41
CA ARG A 90 -5.98 -10.39 10.12
C ARG A 90 -6.67 -9.03 10.02
N ALA A 91 -7.98 -9.01 10.24
CA ALA A 91 -8.80 -7.81 10.15
C ALA A 91 -9.55 -7.56 11.47
N PRO A 92 -8.89 -6.97 12.49
CA PRO A 92 -9.56 -6.67 13.76
C PRO A 92 -10.55 -5.51 13.66
N GLY A 93 -10.39 -4.61 12.69
CA GLY A 93 -11.26 -3.47 12.49
C GLY A 93 -12.22 -3.64 11.33
N ARG A 94 -12.40 -2.58 10.57
CA ARG A 94 -13.33 -2.56 9.42
C ARG A 94 -12.59 -2.12 8.15
N PRO A 95 -11.67 -2.97 7.63
CA PRO A 95 -10.95 -2.58 6.43
C PRO A 95 -11.93 -2.36 5.27
N PHE A 96 -11.74 -1.25 4.57
CA PHE A 96 -12.59 -0.86 3.43
C PHE A 96 -14.08 -0.76 3.80
N GLY A 97 -14.39 -0.48 5.08
CA GLY A 97 -15.76 -0.42 5.58
C GLY A 97 -16.42 -1.76 5.84
N ILE A 98 -15.71 -2.86 5.68
CA ILE A 98 -16.24 -4.22 5.83
C ILE A 98 -15.83 -4.77 7.20
N GLU A 99 -16.79 -5.27 7.96
CA GLU A 99 -16.54 -5.80 9.30
C GLU A 99 -15.59 -6.99 9.26
N GLY A 100 -14.42 -6.87 9.89
CA GLY A 100 -13.36 -7.88 9.86
C GLY A 100 -13.55 -9.00 10.86
N ARG A 101 -14.04 -8.70 12.07
CA ARG A 101 -14.24 -9.65 13.19
C ARG A 101 -12.96 -10.40 13.56
N ASP A 102 -11.82 -9.76 13.40
CA ASP A 102 -10.49 -10.33 13.67
C ASP A 102 -10.26 -11.66 12.93
N ARG A 103 -10.87 -11.84 11.78
CA ARG A 103 -10.69 -13.05 10.97
C ARG A 103 -9.48 -12.92 10.05
N PRO A 104 -8.88 -14.04 9.65
CA PRO A 104 -7.83 -14.00 8.63
C PRO A 104 -8.35 -13.40 7.33
N LEU A 105 -7.47 -12.70 6.64
CA LEU A 105 -7.79 -12.05 5.38
C LEU A 105 -6.57 -12.11 4.48
N GLN A 106 -6.78 -12.39 3.20
CA GLN A 106 -5.73 -12.25 2.20
C GLN A 106 -6.31 -11.71 0.91
N PHE A 107 -5.52 -10.92 0.20
CA PHE A 107 -5.93 -10.37 -1.08
C PHE A 107 -4.71 -9.93 -1.88
N ARG A 108 -4.88 -9.90 -3.20
CA ARG A 108 -3.84 -9.40 -4.09
C ARG A 108 -3.95 -7.89 -4.26
N LEU A 109 -2.80 -7.27 -4.48
CA LEU A 109 -2.66 -5.83 -4.72
C LEU A 109 -1.84 -5.62 -5.99
N LEU A 110 -2.20 -4.61 -6.74
CA LEU A 110 -1.35 -4.10 -7.81
C LEU A 110 -0.97 -2.67 -7.47
N HIS A 111 0.33 -2.43 -7.28
CA HIS A 111 0.88 -1.11 -7.01
C HIS A 111 1.50 -0.54 -8.26
N VAL A 112 1.30 0.75 -8.49
CA VAL A 112 2.12 1.52 -9.43
C VAL A 112 2.86 2.56 -8.60
N PHE A 113 4.19 2.43 -8.53
CA PHE A 113 5.06 3.38 -7.84
C PHE A 113 5.78 4.22 -8.88
N GLU A 114 5.67 5.54 -8.80
CA GLU A 114 6.49 6.46 -9.58
C GLU A 114 7.43 7.19 -8.64
N PHE A 115 8.65 7.45 -9.11
CA PHE A 115 9.72 8.02 -8.27
C PHE A 115 10.07 9.43 -8.69
N ALA A 116 10.32 10.28 -7.70
CA ALA A 116 10.89 11.61 -7.89
C ALA A 116 12.39 11.49 -8.18
N PRO A 117 13.02 12.56 -8.73
CA PRO A 117 14.47 12.51 -9.01
C PRO A 117 15.35 12.21 -7.80
N ASN A 118 14.90 12.55 -6.59
CA ASN A 118 15.67 12.26 -5.37
C ASN A 118 15.43 10.85 -4.82
N GLY A 119 14.61 10.04 -5.49
CA GLY A 119 14.33 8.66 -5.10
C GLY A 119 13.11 8.47 -4.21
N ASP A 120 12.45 9.54 -3.79
CA ASP A 120 11.19 9.41 -3.05
C ASP A 120 10.07 8.93 -3.97
N ILE A 121 9.09 8.24 -3.40
CA ILE A 121 7.90 7.82 -4.13
C ILE A 121 7.01 9.05 -4.31
N ARG A 122 6.83 9.50 -5.56
CA ARG A 122 5.97 10.66 -5.86
C ARG A 122 4.54 10.27 -6.16
N ARG A 123 4.29 8.99 -6.47
CA ARG A 123 2.96 8.48 -6.73
C ARG A 123 2.89 7.03 -6.28
N GLU A 124 1.85 6.72 -5.52
CA GLU A 124 1.50 5.36 -5.16
C GLU A 124 0.04 5.14 -5.54
N ASN A 125 -0.20 4.39 -6.60
CA ASN A 125 -1.52 3.93 -7.01
C ASN A 125 -1.67 2.47 -6.65
N VAL A 126 -2.79 2.12 -6.02
CA VAL A 126 -3.02 0.74 -5.60
C VAL A 126 -4.40 0.29 -6.06
N TRP A 127 -4.45 -0.87 -6.70
CA TRP A 127 -5.70 -1.57 -7.02
C TRP A 127 -5.78 -2.79 -6.14
N ILE A 128 -6.90 -2.94 -5.43
CA ILE A 128 -7.12 -4.02 -4.47
C ILE A 128 -8.15 -4.98 -5.03
N ASP A 129 -7.93 -6.27 -4.81
CA ASP A 129 -8.89 -7.31 -5.21
C ASP A 129 -10.07 -7.31 -4.24
N MET A 130 -10.98 -6.34 -4.42
CA MET A 130 -12.16 -6.20 -3.56
C MET A 130 -13.11 -7.40 -3.68
N ALA A 131 -13.19 -8.04 -4.84
CA ALA A 131 -14.05 -9.21 -5.03
C ALA A 131 -13.64 -10.35 -4.09
N ALA A 132 -12.33 -10.59 -3.96
CA ALA A 132 -11.83 -11.62 -3.04
C ALA A 132 -12.12 -11.27 -1.58
N ILE A 133 -11.97 -9.99 -1.20
CA ILE A 133 -12.25 -9.53 0.15
C ILE A 133 -13.73 -9.72 0.48
N LEU A 134 -14.62 -9.29 -0.42
CA LEU A 134 -16.06 -9.44 -0.22
C LEU A 134 -16.47 -10.90 -0.11
N GLN A 135 -15.90 -11.77 -0.93
CA GLN A 135 -16.19 -13.20 -0.88
C GLN A 135 -15.77 -13.81 0.45
N GLN A 136 -14.59 -13.46 0.97
CA GLN A 136 -14.11 -13.97 2.26
C GLN A 136 -14.99 -13.47 3.41
N ARG A 137 -15.51 -12.24 3.33
CA ARG A 137 -16.36 -11.68 4.38
C ARG A 137 -17.77 -12.28 4.38
N SER A 138 -18.28 -12.65 3.21
CA SER A 138 -19.63 -13.21 3.11
C SER A 138 -19.73 -14.64 3.63
N HIS A 139 -18.62 -15.38 3.68
CA HIS A 139 -18.58 -16.77 4.14
C HIS A 139 -18.17 -16.92 5.60
N GLY A 140 -17.88 -15.86 6.26
CA GLY A 140 -17.40 -15.90 7.61
C GLY A 140 -18.36 -15.28 8.58
#